data_98c7addb40bfd944aab9d2562c41b42e
#
_entry.id   98c7addb40bfd944aab9d2562c41b42e
#
_cell.length_a   1.000
_cell.length_b   1.000
_cell.length_c   1.000
_cell.angle_alpha   90.00
_cell.angle_beta   90.00
_cell.angle_gamma   90.00
#
_symmetry.space_group_name_H-M   'P 1'
#
loop_
_entity.id
_entity.type
_entity.pdbx_description
1 polymer ?
#
loop_
_entity_poly.entity_id
_entity_poly.type
_entity_poly.pdbx_seq_one_letter_code
_entity_poly.pdbx_strand_id
1 'polypeptide(L)' 'MEDKILEILKETFELESVDKTCSQQTCPAWDSMGQLNLVAELEDAFDICLEPEEIGEMKCYEDVVSIVKSKI' A
#
# COMPACT_ATOMS: atom_id res chain seq x y z
N MET A 1 -4.90 -8.21 9.50
CA MET A 1 -4.34 -7.87 8.19
C MET A 1 -4.54 -6.40 7.80
N GLU A 2 -5.74 -5.88 7.94
CA GLU A 2 -5.99 -4.48 7.59
C GLU A 2 -5.17 -3.51 8.45
N ASP A 3 -5.05 -3.80 9.74
CA ASP A 3 -4.24 -2.97 10.62
C ASP A 3 -2.77 -2.98 10.21
N LYS A 4 -2.28 -4.12 9.74
CA LYS A 4 -0.91 -4.25 9.26
C LYS A 4 -0.69 -3.40 8.02
N ILE A 5 -1.66 -3.38 7.11
CA ILE A 5 -1.59 -2.57 5.89
C ILE A 5 -1.58 -1.08 6.24
N LEU A 6 -2.45 -0.66 7.17
CA LEU A 6 -2.47 0.73 7.62
C LEU A 6 -1.14 1.13 8.24
N GLU A 7 -0.54 0.25 9.05
CA GLU A 7 0.74 0.49 9.67
C GLU A 7 1.84 0.65 8.61
N ILE A 8 1.82 -0.21 7.58
CA ILE A 8 2.78 -0.14 6.49
C ILE A 8 2.65 1.18 5.73
N LEU A 9 1.43 1.61 5.43
CA LEU A 9 1.19 2.89 4.77
C LEU A 9 1.74 4.05 5.61
N LYS A 10 1.46 4.01 6.90
CA LYS A 10 1.91 5.06 7.81
C LYS A 10 3.44 5.16 7.84
N GLU A 11 4.11 4.04 7.93
CA GLU A 11 5.57 4.00 7.98
C GLU A 11 6.20 4.35 6.64
N THR A 12 5.67 3.79 5.55
CA THR A 12 6.21 4.00 4.22
C THR A 12 6.15 5.46 3.80
N PHE A 13 5.03 6.11 4.09
CA PHE A 13 4.80 7.50 3.69
C PHE A 13 5.05 8.50 4.81
N GLU A 14 5.56 8.02 5.96
CA GLU A 14 5.90 8.87 7.11
C GLU A 14 4.74 9.76 7.55
N LEU A 15 3.55 9.17 7.64
CA LEU A 15 2.34 9.87 8.03
C LEU A 15 2.18 9.91 9.54
N GLU A 16 1.65 11.01 10.08
CA GLU A 16 1.33 11.10 11.50
C GLU A 16 0.16 10.19 11.86
N SER A 17 -0.77 10.04 10.93
CA SER A 17 -1.90 9.14 11.09
C SER A 17 -2.34 8.66 9.73
N VAL A 18 -3.03 7.52 9.69
CA VAL A 18 -3.52 6.95 8.45
C VAL A 18 -4.88 6.29 8.74
N ASP A 19 -5.78 6.34 7.77
CA ASP A 19 -7.07 5.67 7.88
C ASP A 19 -7.44 5.03 6.54
N LYS A 20 -8.62 4.46 6.48
CA LYS A 20 -9.07 3.69 5.31
C LYS A 20 -9.39 4.56 4.10
N THR A 21 -9.34 5.88 4.25
CA THR A 21 -9.54 6.81 3.13
C THR A 21 -8.25 7.22 2.46
N CYS A 22 -7.11 6.69 2.92
CA CYS A 22 -5.80 7.02 2.36
C CYS A 22 -5.73 6.63 0.88
N SER A 23 -5.26 7.56 0.05
CA SER A 23 -5.16 7.34 -1.38
C SER A 23 -4.05 8.21 -1.96
N GLN A 24 -3.76 8.00 -3.25
CA GLN A 24 -2.78 8.84 -3.95
C GLN A 24 -3.22 10.30 -3.99
N GLN A 25 -4.52 10.55 -3.96
CA GLN A 25 -5.06 11.89 -3.99
C GLN A 25 -4.92 12.61 -2.66
N THR A 26 -5.01 11.88 -1.55
CA THR A 26 -4.95 12.47 -0.21
C THR A 26 -3.55 12.43 0.40
N CYS A 27 -2.64 11.65 -0.17
CA CYS A 27 -1.30 11.49 0.37
C CYS A 27 -0.26 11.86 -0.69
N PRO A 28 0.35 13.05 -0.59
CA PRO A 28 1.35 13.49 -1.58
C PRO A 28 2.57 12.55 -1.68
N ALA A 29 2.91 11.87 -0.59
CA ALA A 29 4.03 10.93 -0.59
C ALA A 29 3.74 9.66 -1.41
N TRP A 30 2.48 9.41 -1.70
CA TRP A 30 2.09 8.24 -2.49
C TRP A 30 2.14 8.59 -3.98
N ASP A 31 3.35 8.86 -4.44
CA ASP A 31 3.64 9.09 -5.86
C ASP A 31 4.27 7.84 -6.45
N SER A 32 4.87 7.95 -7.63
CA SER A 32 5.46 6.79 -8.30
C SER A 32 6.56 6.14 -7.48
N MET A 33 7.40 6.94 -6.84
CA MET A 33 8.47 6.39 -5.99
C MET A 33 7.91 5.83 -4.69
N GLY A 34 6.94 6.50 -4.10
CA GLY A 34 6.27 6.01 -2.91
C GLY A 34 5.58 4.69 -3.18
N GLN A 35 4.99 4.55 -4.37
CA GLN A 35 4.35 3.30 -4.80
C GLN A 35 5.35 2.14 -4.79
N LEU A 36 6.55 2.35 -5.33
CA LEU A 36 7.57 1.31 -5.36
C LEU A 36 8.02 0.93 -3.95
N ASN A 37 8.17 1.90 -3.06
CA ASN A 37 8.51 1.64 -1.68
C ASN A 37 7.41 0.84 -0.98
N LEU A 38 6.15 1.21 -1.23
CA LEU A 38 5.01 0.51 -0.66
C LEU A 38 4.97 -0.95 -1.13
N VAL A 39 5.20 -1.18 -2.41
CA VAL A 39 5.22 -2.53 -2.97
C VAL A 39 6.27 -3.38 -2.27
N ALA A 40 7.49 -2.85 -2.11
CA ALA A 40 8.57 -3.58 -1.44
C ALA A 40 8.20 -3.94 -0.02
N GLU A 41 7.58 -3.02 0.72
CA GLU A 41 7.17 -3.27 2.10
C GLU A 41 6.07 -4.31 2.18
N LEU A 42 5.09 -4.26 1.27
CA LEU A 42 4.01 -5.22 1.24
C LEU A 42 4.51 -6.63 0.90
N GLU A 43 5.40 -6.74 -0.06
CA GLU A 43 5.96 -8.02 -0.45
C GLU A 43 6.75 -8.65 0.70
N ASP A 44 7.51 -7.83 1.41
CA ASP A 44 8.28 -8.31 2.55
C ASP A 44 7.39 -8.70 3.73
N ALA A 45 6.40 -7.86 4.05
CA ALA A 45 5.55 -8.08 5.21
C ALA A 45 4.64 -9.30 5.08
N PHE A 46 4.14 -9.57 3.88
CA PHE A 46 3.18 -10.64 3.64
C PHE A 46 3.78 -11.82 2.87
N ASP A 47 5.04 -11.73 2.50
CA ASP A 47 5.73 -12.76 1.72
C ASP A 47 4.96 -13.09 0.44
N ILE A 48 4.62 -12.05 -0.31
CA ILE A 48 3.88 -12.15 -1.56
C ILE A 48 4.67 -11.50 -2.69
N CYS A 49 4.23 -11.74 -3.92
CA CYS A 49 4.83 -11.15 -5.09
C CYS A 49 3.75 -10.38 -5.86
N LEU A 50 3.97 -9.08 -6.06
CA LEU A 50 3.02 -8.22 -6.76
C LEU A 50 3.44 -8.06 -8.21
N GLU A 51 2.48 -8.20 -9.13
CA GLU A 51 2.72 -8.07 -10.54
C GLU A 51 2.59 -6.62 -11.00
N PRO A 52 3.26 -6.21 -12.08
CA PRO A 52 3.17 -4.82 -12.57
C PRO A 52 1.74 -4.33 -12.79
N GLU A 53 0.87 -5.21 -13.26
CA GLU A 53 -0.54 -4.87 -13.48
C GLU A 53 -1.24 -4.54 -12.17
N GLU A 54 -0.95 -5.31 -11.13
CA GLU A 54 -1.54 -5.11 -9.82
C GLU A 54 -1.02 -3.83 -9.18
N ILE A 55 0.27 -3.57 -9.36
CA ILE A 55 0.90 -2.34 -8.85
C ILE A 55 0.23 -1.11 -9.47
N GLY A 56 -0.05 -1.16 -10.76
CA GLY A 56 -0.70 -0.06 -11.45
C GLY A 56 -2.11 0.23 -10.99
N GLU A 57 -2.77 -0.76 -10.35
CA GLU A 57 -4.13 -0.61 -9.85
C GLU A 57 -4.19 -0.13 -8.40
N MET A 58 -3.06 -0.10 -7.71
CA MET A 58 -3.00 0.30 -6.30
C MET A 58 -3.01 1.80 -6.15
N LYS A 59 -4.20 2.39 -6.05
CA LYS A 59 -4.38 3.85 -5.96
C LYS A 59 -4.89 4.32 -4.61
N CYS A 60 -5.39 3.41 -3.79
CA CYS A 60 -5.94 3.74 -2.48
C CYS A 60 -5.81 2.54 -1.55
N TYR A 61 -6.12 2.77 -0.27
CA TYR A 61 -6.06 1.73 0.75
C TYR A 61 -6.89 0.49 0.36
N GLU A 62 -8.11 0.71 -0.13
CA GLU A 62 -8.99 -0.40 -0.48
C GLU A 62 -8.41 -1.27 -1.60
N ASP A 63 -7.76 -0.65 -2.58
CA ASP A 63 -7.09 -1.39 -3.65
C ASP A 63 -5.98 -2.26 -3.09
N VAL A 64 -5.19 -1.71 -2.18
CA VAL A 64 -4.09 -2.45 -1.54
C VAL A 64 -4.63 -3.66 -0.79
N VAL A 65 -5.67 -3.47 0.02
CA VAL A 65 -6.27 -4.56 0.78
C VAL A 65 -6.80 -5.65 -0.15
N SER A 66 -7.50 -5.25 -1.20
CA SER A 66 -8.08 -6.20 -2.14
C SER A 66 -7.00 -7.05 -2.82
N ILE A 67 -5.93 -6.41 -3.26
CA ILE A 67 -4.83 -7.09 -3.95
C ILE A 67 -4.10 -8.02 -2.99
N VAL A 68 -3.78 -7.54 -1.79
CA VAL A 68 -3.09 -8.38 -0.80
C VAL A 68 -3.94 -9.59 -0.43
N LYS A 69 -5.24 -9.40 -0.22
CA LYS A 69 -6.14 -10.51 0.11
C LYS A 69 -6.17 -11.58 -0.99
N SER A 70 -6.03 -11.18 -2.22
CA SER A 70 -6.04 -12.12 -3.34
C SER A 70 -4.76 -12.96 -3.40
N LYS A 71 -3.72 -12.56 -2.69
CA LYS A 71 -2.41 -13.21 -2.71
C LYS A 71 -2.16 -14.13 -1.52
N ILE A 72 -2.92 -13.98 -0.45
CA ILE A 72 -2.71 -14.76 0.79
C ILE A 72 -3.86 -15.70 1.10
#